data_1f98198fafb8bcc741c5edac37255cd1
#
_entry.id   1f98198fafb8bcc741c5edac37255cd1
#
_cell.length_a   1.000
_cell.length_b   1.000
_cell.length_c   1.000
_cell.angle_alpha   90.00
_cell.angle_beta   90.00
_cell.angle_gamma   90.00
#
_symmetry.space_group_name_H-M   'P 1'
#
loop_
_entity.id
_entity.type
_entity.pdbx_description
1 polymer ?
#
loop_
_entity_poly.entity_id
_entity_poly.type
_entity_poly.pdbx_seq_one_letter_code
_entity_poly.pdbx_strand_id
1 'polypeptide(L)'
;MKQKFTLNDVVEFIPASLHEKKDWLIEFYAKDPESGSLRRKRIRVRKLKSVSERRVFAKKMIYDINRKLNEGWSPFIESDSARQYAEIDGVLSSFLKDKRDLRHDTLRTYKSEIKFLRKFINEKHDPAMNVLSFDQYKAMEYMEYVWTTRQIGSVRYNNILAVSRVIFNWMNEKKYLKENPFAAIAKKKQGAKTRVMDIEKADRKKIREYLSKKNRPYYGIMMFAFHSLLRPKEISYIKIGDIDLKKQVVIVRGSVAKNHHTRFAPIPDVMIDLIKELIKEVYVPRKNWYLFSDSSFRPGPKRRDSREIARYWSDLRSTLRLKKEIQFYSLRDSGIIQMIRDGRSPKQVMEAADHSSIEITNKYVKVARKESDRDIIN
;
A
#
# COMPACT_ATOMS: atom_id res chain seq x y z
N MET A 1 34.75 -45.73 -51.15
CA MET A 1 33.51 -45.89 -50.32
C MET A 1 33.16 -44.60 -49.69
N LYS A 2 32.10 -43.90 -50.14
CA LYS A 2 31.60 -42.69 -49.50
C LYS A 2 30.64 -43.14 -48.39
N GLN A 3 31.03 -42.95 -47.14
CA GLN A 3 30.09 -43.08 -45.99
C GLN A 3 29.00 -42.05 -46.14
N LYS A 4 27.78 -42.49 -46.42
CA LYS A 4 26.55 -41.69 -46.24
C LYS A 4 26.31 -41.58 -44.75
N PHE A 5 26.58 -40.41 -44.18
CA PHE A 5 26.03 -40.04 -42.87
C PHE A 5 24.53 -39.80 -43.05
N THR A 6 23.71 -40.74 -42.63
CA THR A 6 22.31 -40.52 -42.36
C THR A 6 22.22 -39.88 -40.99
N LEU A 7 22.20 -38.54 -40.95
CA LEU A 7 21.72 -37.81 -39.81
C LEU A 7 20.20 -38.13 -39.71
N ASN A 8 19.84 -38.98 -38.77
CA ASN A 8 18.49 -38.97 -38.21
C ASN A 8 18.38 -37.70 -37.38
N ASP A 9 18.10 -36.59 -38.05
CA ASP A 9 17.70 -35.37 -37.38
C ASP A 9 16.38 -35.62 -36.64
N VAL A 10 16.48 -35.88 -35.34
CA VAL A 10 15.32 -35.87 -34.48
C VAL A 10 14.86 -34.43 -34.44
N VAL A 11 13.92 -34.07 -35.33
CA VAL A 11 13.31 -32.75 -35.37
C VAL A 11 12.51 -32.60 -34.08
N GLU A 12 13.08 -31.89 -33.11
CA GLU A 12 12.43 -31.66 -31.82
C GLU A 12 11.37 -30.54 -31.87
N PHE A 13 11.42 -29.71 -32.90
CA PHE A 13 10.43 -28.64 -33.12
C PHE A 13 10.42 -28.16 -34.59
N ILE A 14 9.32 -27.53 -34.97
CA ILE A 14 9.20 -26.69 -36.18
C ILE A 14 9.11 -25.23 -35.73
N PRO A 15 9.99 -24.35 -36.26
CA PRO A 15 10.03 -22.94 -35.82
C PRO A 15 8.69 -22.22 -35.95
N ALA A 16 8.50 -21.24 -35.08
CA ALA A 16 7.31 -20.42 -35.09
C ALA A 16 7.22 -19.55 -36.35
N SER A 17 6.04 -19.51 -36.94
CA SER A 17 5.72 -18.70 -38.12
C SER A 17 4.42 -17.93 -37.92
N LEU A 18 4.28 -16.77 -38.61
CA LEU A 18 3.10 -15.92 -38.53
C LEU A 18 2.12 -16.26 -39.66
N HIS A 19 0.85 -16.46 -39.32
CA HIS A 19 -0.25 -16.58 -40.24
C HIS A 19 -1.15 -15.34 -40.14
N GLU A 20 -1.10 -14.44 -41.15
CA GLU A 20 -1.87 -13.22 -41.24
C GLU A 20 -3.22 -13.45 -41.94
N LYS A 21 -4.18 -14.15 -41.29
CA LYS A 21 -5.55 -14.30 -41.75
C LYS A 21 -6.50 -13.40 -40.96
N LYS A 22 -7.80 -13.68 -40.95
CA LYS A 22 -8.81 -12.97 -40.15
C LYS A 22 -8.37 -12.82 -38.68
N ASP A 23 -7.80 -13.88 -38.11
CA ASP A 23 -7.08 -13.87 -36.83
C ASP A 23 -5.60 -14.12 -37.11
N TRP A 24 -4.75 -13.24 -36.58
CA TRP A 24 -3.30 -13.42 -36.68
C TRP A 24 -2.87 -14.45 -35.65
N LEU A 25 -2.24 -15.50 -36.13
CA LEU A 25 -1.77 -16.61 -35.30
C LEU A 25 -0.29 -16.84 -35.54
N ILE A 26 0.44 -17.03 -34.46
CA ILE A 26 1.80 -17.62 -34.50
C ILE A 26 1.62 -19.12 -34.30
N GLU A 27 2.08 -19.91 -35.24
CA GLU A 27 2.01 -21.37 -35.23
C GLU A 27 3.40 -21.96 -35.18
N PHE A 28 3.59 -22.97 -34.32
CA PHE A 28 4.81 -23.77 -34.23
C PHE A 28 4.47 -25.20 -33.78
N TYR A 29 5.44 -26.11 -33.93
CA TYR A 29 5.32 -27.49 -33.46
C TYR A 29 6.48 -27.76 -32.51
N ALA A 30 6.23 -28.48 -31.44
CA ALA A 30 7.24 -28.98 -30.53
C ALA A 30 6.95 -30.41 -30.13
N LYS A 31 7.98 -31.15 -29.76
CA LYS A 31 7.85 -32.54 -29.33
C LYS A 31 7.12 -32.59 -27.98
N ASP A 32 6.08 -33.37 -27.94
CA ASP A 32 5.34 -33.67 -26.72
C ASP A 32 6.04 -34.83 -25.99
N PRO A 33 6.54 -34.65 -24.77
CA PRO A 33 7.24 -35.67 -24.01
C PRO A 33 6.42 -36.93 -23.71
N GLU A 34 5.08 -36.78 -23.59
CA GLU A 34 4.19 -37.90 -23.30
C GLU A 34 3.92 -38.76 -24.53
N SER A 35 3.67 -38.13 -25.68
CA SER A 35 3.36 -38.85 -26.92
C SER A 35 4.58 -39.11 -27.81
N GLY A 36 5.73 -38.45 -27.56
CA GLY A 36 6.90 -38.49 -28.40
C GLY A 36 6.74 -37.87 -29.79
N SER A 37 5.59 -37.31 -30.11
CA SER A 37 5.25 -36.75 -31.41
C SER A 37 5.26 -35.22 -31.44
N LEU A 38 5.47 -34.63 -32.63
CA LEU A 38 5.32 -33.20 -32.84
C LEU A 38 3.87 -32.76 -32.76
N ARG A 39 3.55 -31.93 -31.74
CA ARG A 39 2.20 -31.37 -31.60
C ARG A 39 2.20 -29.87 -31.88
N ARG A 40 1.13 -29.42 -32.53
CA ARG A 40 0.93 -28.04 -32.93
C ARG A 40 0.53 -27.16 -31.76
N LYS A 41 1.16 -25.98 -31.67
CA LYS A 41 0.73 -24.85 -30.79
C LYS A 41 0.42 -23.64 -31.63
N ARG A 42 -0.61 -22.90 -31.22
CA ARG A 42 -1.06 -21.64 -31.84
C ARG A 42 -1.20 -20.58 -30.78
N ILE A 43 -0.64 -19.40 -31.03
CA ILE A 43 -0.76 -18.23 -30.18
C ILE A 43 -1.40 -17.10 -31.00
N ARG A 44 -2.50 -16.54 -30.50
CA ARG A 44 -3.17 -15.42 -31.17
C ARG A 44 -2.37 -14.14 -30.95
N VAL A 45 -2.04 -13.44 -32.05
CA VAL A 45 -1.45 -12.10 -31.99
C VAL A 45 -2.59 -11.09 -31.85
N ARG A 46 -2.56 -10.31 -30.78
CA ARG A 46 -3.59 -9.31 -30.52
C ARG A 46 -3.65 -8.20 -31.58
N LYS A 47 -4.77 -7.54 -31.69
CA LYS A 47 -4.91 -6.34 -32.52
C LYS A 47 -4.17 -5.17 -31.85
N LEU A 48 -3.34 -4.48 -32.59
CA LEU A 48 -2.65 -3.25 -32.19
C LEU A 48 -3.21 -2.06 -32.99
N LYS A 49 -2.73 -0.84 -32.66
CA LYS A 49 -3.20 0.40 -33.29
C LYS A 49 -2.93 0.43 -34.79
N SER A 50 -1.83 -0.17 -35.23
CA SER A 50 -1.49 -0.29 -36.65
C SER A 50 -1.08 -1.73 -37.02
N VAL A 51 -1.23 -2.07 -38.30
CA VAL A 51 -0.79 -3.33 -38.86
C VAL A 51 0.74 -3.47 -38.76
N SER A 52 1.47 -2.37 -38.94
CA SER A 52 2.93 -2.32 -38.82
C SER A 52 3.40 -2.67 -37.42
N GLU A 53 2.84 -2.03 -36.40
CA GLU A 53 3.14 -2.35 -34.99
C GLU A 53 2.82 -3.81 -34.67
N ARG A 54 1.70 -4.32 -35.18
CA ARG A 54 1.30 -5.71 -34.99
C ARG A 54 2.30 -6.70 -35.59
N ARG A 55 2.87 -6.38 -36.78
CA ARG A 55 3.93 -7.19 -37.41
C ARG A 55 5.23 -7.18 -36.61
N VAL A 56 5.65 -6.01 -36.14
CA VAL A 56 6.84 -5.88 -35.28
C VAL A 56 6.67 -6.71 -34.00
N PHE A 57 5.53 -6.61 -33.38
CA PHE A 57 5.19 -7.38 -32.20
C PHE A 57 5.21 -8.90 -32.46
N ALA A 58 4.58 -9.33 -33.56
CA ALA A 58 4.56 -10.75 -33.94
C ALA A 58 5.98 -11.27 -34.22
N LYS A 59 6.85 -10.51 -34.92
CA LYS A 59 8.24 -10.88 -35.18
C LYS A 59 9.02 -11.08 -33.87
N LYS A 60 8.83 -10.19 -32.89
CA LYS A 60 9.45 -10.32 -31.58
C LYS A 60 9.00 -11.58 -30.84
N MET A 61 7.69 -11.87 -30.85
CA MET A 61 7.15 -13.09 -30.26
C MET A 61 7.74 -14.34 -30.92
N ILE A 62 7.84 -14.36 -32.26
CA ILE A 62 8.44 -15.47 -33.01
C ILE A 62 9.90 -15.67 -32.62
N TYR A 63 10.65 -14.60 -32.53
CA TYR A 63 12.06 -14.66 -32.11
C TYR A 63 12.20 -15.27 -30.71
N ASP A 64 11.40 -14.80 -29.74
CA ASP A 64 11.44 -15.29 -28.37
C ASP A 64 11.02 -16.78 -28.27
N ILE A 65 10.02 -17.21 -29.04
CA ILE A 65 9.58 -18.60 -29.08
C ILE A 65 10.69 -19.47 -29.68
N ASN A 66 11.23 -19.09 -30.83
CA ASN A 66 12.27 -19.87 -31.51
C ASN A 66 13.54 -19.98 -30.68
N ARG A 67 13.97 -18.91 -30.00
CA ARG A 67 15.09 -18.95 -29.07
C ARG A 67 14.87 -20.00 -27.98
N LYS A 68 13.67 -20.00 -27.36
CA LYS A 68 13.31 -20.98 -26.33
C LYS A 68 13.25 -22.41 -26.81
N LEU A 69 12.69 -22.62 -28.01
CA LEU A 69 12.66 -23.94 -28.62
C LEU A 69 14.08 -24.47 -28.86
N ASN A 70 15.00 -23.60 -29.32
CA ASN A 70 16.41 -23.93 -29.45
C ASN A 70 17.14 -24.23 -28.12
N GLU A 71 16.67 -23.59 -27.02
CA GLU A 71 17.15 -23.83 -25.65
C GLU A 71 16.52 -25.08 -25.01
N GLY A 72 15.80 -25.92 -25.80
CA GLY A 72 15.18 -27.17 -25.31
C GLY A 72 13.88 -27.01 -24.56
N TRP A 73 13.25 -25.84 -24.63
CA TRP A 73 11.94 -25.64 -24.01
C TRP A 73 10.83 -26.40 -24.75
N SER A 74 10.03 -27.16 -24.02
CA SER A 74 8.81 -27.80 -24.54
C SER A 74 7.55 -27.14 -23.98
N PRO A 75 6.61 -26.71 -24.86
CA PRO A 75 5.35 -26.13 -24.43
C PRO A 75 4.37 -27.17 -23.83
N PHE A 76 4.76 -28.43 -23.73
CA PHE A 76 3.95 -29.54 -23.23
C PHE A 76 4.40 -30.02 -21.85
N ILE A 77 5.68 -29.84 -21.49
CA ILE A 77 6.17 -30.11 -20.13
C ILE A 77 5.61 -29.09 -19.12
N GLU A 78 5.29 -27.90 -19.62
CA GLU A 78 4.73 -26.82 -18.81
C GLU A 78 3.28 -26.56 -19.20
N SER A 79 2.34 -27.07 -18.42
CA SER A 79 0.89 -26.84 -18.59
C SER A 79 0.46 -25.36 -18.53
N ASP A 80 1.44 -24.45 -18.29
CA ASP A 80 1.21 -23.03 -17.97
C ASP A 80 1.54 -22.06 -19.11
N SER A 81 1.94 -22.56 -20.28
CA SER A 81 2.52 -21.71 -21.34
C SER A 81 1.64 -20.58 -21.88
N ALA A 82 0.33 -20.77 -21.95
CA ALA A 82 -0.58 -19.75 -22.47
C ALA A 82 -0.65 -18.50 -21.58
N ARG A 83 -0.55 -18.67 -20.26
CA ARG A 83 -0.61 -17.55 -19.29
C ARG A 83 0.64 -16.71 -19.28
N GLN A 84 1.79 -17.30 -19.53
CA GLN A 84 3.09 -16.60 -19.53
C GLN A 84 3.19 -15.61 -20.69
N TYR A 85 2.50 -15.86 -21.79
CA TYR A 85 2.40 -14.96 -22.95
C TYR A 85 1.26 -13.95 -22.84
N ALA A 86 0.54 -13.93 -21.72
CA ALA A 86 -0.46 -12.91 -21.46
C ALA A 86 0.22 -11.53 -21.37
N GLU A 87 -0.46 -10.52 -21.88
CA GLU A 87 -0.02 -9.14 -21.77
C GLU A 87 0.03 -8.70 -20.30
N ILE A 88 1.15 -8.13 -19.88
CA ILE A 88 1.36 -7.74 -18.50
C ILE A 88 0.31 -6.74 -18.02
N ASP A 89 -0.15 -5.80 -18.86
CA ASP A 89 -1.17 -4.82 -18.51
C ASP A 89 -2.52 -5.48 -18.17
N GLY A 90 -2.92 -6.47 -18.99
CA GLY A 90 -4.12 -7.26 -18.74
C GLY A 90 -4.04 -8.08 -17.45
N VAL A 91 -2.86 -8.62 -17.15
CA VAL A 91 -2.61 -9.40 -15.92
C VAL A 91 -2.60 -8.49 -14.69
N LEU A 92 -2.01 -7.30 -14.76
CA LEU A 92 -2.09 -6.29 -13.69
C LEU A 92 -3.53 -5.84 -13.41
N SER A 93 -4.34 -5.72 -14.46
CA SER A 93 -5.79 -5.44 -14.33
C SER A 93 -6.53 -6.58 -13.65
N SER A 94 -6.19 -7.83 -13.99
CA SER A 94 -6.74 -9.04 -13.36
C SER A 94 -6.38 -9.15 -11.88
N PHE A 95 -5.14 -8.78 -11.51
CA PHE A 95 -4.73 -8.67 -10.10
C PHE A 95 -5.63 -7.70 -9.33
N LEU A 96 -5.86 -6.50 -9.87
CA LEU A 96 -6.73 -5.51 -9.21
C LEU A 96 -8.17 -6.01 -9.06
N LYS A 97 -8.67 -6.78 -10.03
CA LYS A 97 -9.99 -7.40 -9.99
C LYS A 97 -10.07 -8.51 -8.93
N ASP A 98 -9.03 -9.33 -8.82
CA ASP A 98 -8.92 -10.38 -7.79
C ASP A 98 -8.87 -9.79 -6.37
N LYS A 99 -8.22 -8.64 -6.21
CA LYS A 99 -8.05 -7.94 -4.90
C LYS A 99 -9.15 -6.92 -4.58
N ARG A 100 -10.27 -6.91 -5.32
CA ARG A 100 -11.35 -5.90 -5.18
C ARG A 100 -11.95 -5.81 -3.78
N ASP A 101 -11.99 -6.94 -3.06
CA ASP A 101 -12.63 -7.04 -1.74
C ASP A 101 -11.70 -6.60 -0.58
N LEU A 102 -10.45 -6.19 -0.91
CA LEU A 102 -9.54 -5.63 0.07
C LEU A 102 -9.98 -4.22 0.49
N ARG A 103 -9.49 -3.79 1.66
CA ARG A 103 -9.72 -2.43 2.15
C ARG A 103 -9.37 -1.39 1.09
N HIS A 104 -10.19 -0.36 1.01
CA HIS A 104 -10.02 0.76 0.07
C HIS A 104 -8.58 1.34 0.08
N ASP A 105 -7.95 1.51 1.25
CA ASP A 105 -6.60 2.06 1.35
C ASP A 105 -5.53 1.11 0.78
N THR A 106 -5.69 -0.21 0.97
CA THR A 106 -4.80 -1.22 0.41
C THR A 106 -4.96 -1.26 -1.12
N LEU A 107 -6.20 -1.30 -1.59
CA LEU A 107 -6.49 -1.29 -3.02
C LEU A 107 -6.00 0.00 -3.70
N ARG A 108 -6.15 1.16 -3.03
CA ARG A 108 -5.61 2.43 -3.51
C ARG A 108 -4.08 2.38 -3.65
N THR A 109 -3.39 1.74 -2.71
CA THR A 109 -1.94 1.56 -2.78
C THR A 109 -1.57 0.71 -3.98
N TYR A 110 -2.21 -0.44 -4.19
CA TYR A 110 -1.97 -1.30 -5.35
C TYR A 110 -2.24 -0.57 -6.67
N LYS A 111 -3.38 0.13 -6.78
CA LYS A 111 -3.70 0.95 -7.97
C LYS A 111 -2.64 2.00 -8.26
N SER A 112 -2.13 2.67 -7.23
CA SER A 112 -1.09 3.69 -7.37
C SER A 112 0.23 3.11 -7.87
N GLU A 113 0.67 1.99 -7.29
CA GLU A 113 1.94 1.36 -7.69
C GLU A 113 1.84 0.70 -9.07
N ILE A 114 0.70 0.07 -9.40
CA ILE A 114 0.45 -0.47 -10.74
C ILE A 114 0.43 0.64 -11.78
N LYS A 115 -0.19 1.79 -11.47
CA LYS A 115 -0.15 2.95 -12.38
C LYS A 115 1.28 3.39 -12.68
N PHE A 116 2.16 3.37 -11.67
CA PHE A 116 3.55 3.75 -11.84
C PHE A 116 4.37 2.69 -12.58
N LEU A 117 4.12 1.41 -12.34
CA LEU A 117 4.72 0.31 -13.10
C LEU A 117 4.31 0.37 -14.58
N ARG A 118 3.03 0.64 -14.87
CA ARG A 118 2.54 0.87 -16.24
C ARG A 118 3.26 2.04 -16.91
N LYS A 119 3.46 3.14 -16.17
CA LYS A 119 4.21 4.29 -16.67
C LYS A 119 5.63 3.90 -17.08
N PHE A 120 6.34 3.16 -16.23
CA PHE A 120 7.68 2.66 -16.52
C PHE A 120 7.70 1.77 -17.78
N ILE A 121 6.78 0.81 -17.87
CA ILE A 121 6.69 -0.08 -19.03
C ILE A 121 6.45 0.72 -20.32
N ASN A 122 5.54 1.71 -20.27
CA ASN A 122 5.22 2.53 -21.45
C ASN A 122 6.37 3.45 -21.88
N GLU A 123 7.19 3.93 -20.95
CA GLU A 123 8.29 4.86 -21.23
C GLU A 123 9.59 4.16 -21.63
N LYS A 124 9.83 2.97 -21.07
CA LYS A 124 11.14 2.29 -21.22
C LYS A 124 11.07 1.01 -22.04
N HIS A 125 9.90 0.44 -22.20
CA HIS A 125 9.69 -0.85 -22.86
C HIS A 125 8.48 -0.83 -23.79
N ASP A 126 8.16 -1.99 -24.38
CA ASP A 126 6.95 -2.18 -25.17
C ASP A 126 5.73 -2.25 -24.28
N PRO A 127 4.73 -1.34 -24.42
CA PRO A 127 3.46 -1.40 -23.70
C PRO A 127 2.73 -2.74 -23.85
N ALA A 128 3.02 -3.45 -24.93
CA ALA A 128 2.46 -4.74 -25.28
C ALA A 128 3.23 -5.95 -24.74
N MET A 129 4.25 -5.68 -23.89
CA MET A 129 5.06 -6.70 -23.28
C MET A 129 4.24 -7.81 -22.65
N ASN A 130 4.62 -9.06 -22.86
CA ASN A 130 4.06 -10.18 -22.14
C ASN A 130 4.72 -10.35 -20.76
N VAL A 131 4.04 -11.07 -19.86
CA VAL A 131 4.52 -11.27 -18.48
C VAL A 131 5.89 -11.96 -18.45
N LEU A 132 6.11 -12.93 -19.35
CA LEU A 132 7.37 -13.67 -19.43
C LEU A 132 8.57 -12.77 -19.75
N SER A 133 8.35 -11.72 -20.53
CA SER A 133 9.40 -10.75 -20.88
C SER A 133 9.77 -9.81 -19.73
N PHE A 134 9.01 -9.82 -18.63
CA PHE A 134 9.32 -9.03 -17.43
C PHE A 134 10.18 -9.88 -16.48
N ASP A 135 11.45 -9.95 -16.76
CA ASP A 135 12.47 -10.72 -16.02
C ASP A 135 13.06 -9.95 -14.82
N GLN A 136 14.01 -10.56 -14.14
CA GLN A 136 14.72 -9.96 -13.01
C GLN A 136 15.45 -8.67 -13.40
N TYR A 137 16.02 -8.61 -14.61
CA TYR A 137 16.72 -7.42 -15.09
C TYR A 137 15.77 -6.22 -15.16
N LYS A 138 14.59 -6.40 -15.74
CA LYS A 138 13.55 -5.34 -15.81
C LYS A 138 12.99 -4.98 -14.43
N ALA A 139 12.91 -5.92 -13.51
CA ALA A 139 12.53 -5.64 -12.13
C ALA A 139 13.58 -4.76 -11.42
N MET A 140 14.87 -5.00 -11.65
CA MET A 140 15.95 -4.15 -11.14
C MET A 140 15.91 -2.76 -11.78
N GLU A 141 15.76 -2.68 -13.10
CA GLU A 141 15.62 -1.43 -13.85
C GLU A 141 14.39 -0.61 -13.36
N TYR A 142 13.26 -1.27 -13.12
CA TYR A 142 12.09 -0.61 -12.53
C TYR A 142 12.39 -0.04 -11.15
N MET A 143 13.07 -0.77 -10.29
CA MET A 143 13.38 -0.27 -8.95
C MET A 143 14.39 0.87 -8.96
N GLU A 144 15.30 0.90 -9.93
CA GLU A 144 16.20 2.04 -10.17
C GLU A 144 15.43 3.25 -10.72
N TYR A 145 14.55 3.03 -11.69
CA TYR A 145 13.65 4.07 -12.20
C TYR A 145 12.77 4.66 -11.09
N VAL A 146 12.24 3.83 -10.19
CA VAL A 146 11.49 4.27 -9.01
C VAL A 146 12.36 5.17 -8.12
N TRP A 147 13.60 4.76 -7.87
CA TRP A 147 14.52 5.49 -7.00
C TRP A 147 14.87 6.86 -7.57
N THR A 148 15.25 6.91 -8.84
CA THR A 148 15.70 8.13 -9.53
C THR A 148 14.54 9.09 -9.83
N THR A 149 13.44 8.57 -10.39
CA THR A 149 12.32 9.40 -10.86
C THR A 149 11.48 9.96 -9.71
N ARG A 150 11.27 9.19 -8.63
CA ARG A 150 10.46 9.64 -7.49
C ARG A 150 11.26 10.36 -6.41
N GLN A 151 12.57 10.34 -6.45
CA GLN A 151 13.45 10.93 -5.43
C GLN A 151 13.03 10.58 -3.99
N ILE A 152 12.76 9.30 -3.75
CA ILE A 152 12.19 8.78 -2.51
C ILE A 152 13.25 8.25 -1.55
N GLY A 153 12.96 8.29 -0.25
CA GLY A 153 13.82 7.66 0.76
C GLY A 153 13.68 6.13 0.81
N SER A 154 14.66 5.49 1.48
CA SER A 154 14.76 4.02 1.61
C SER A 154 13.48 3.34 2.12
N VAL A 155 12.75 3.96 3.04
CA VAL A 155 11.48 3.41 3.56
C VAL A 155 10.44 3.28 2.45
N ARG A 156 10.26 4.33 1.64
CA ARG A 156 9.28 4.32 0.55
C ARG A 156 9.70 3.37 -0.56
N TYR A 157 10.99 3.32 -0.91
CA TYR A 157 11.55 2.34 -1.83
C TYR A 157 11.21 0.90 -1.39
N ASN A 158 11.51 0.56 -0.12
CA ASN A 158 11.24 -0.78 0.42
C ASN A 158 9.75 -1.11 0.45
N ASN A 159 8.86 -0.12 0.66
CA ASN A 159 7.41 -0.32 0.58
C ASN A 159 6.97 -0.63 -0.86
N ILE A 160 7.52 0.07 -1.87
CA ILE A 160 7.23 -0.20 -3.27
C ILE A 160 7.72 -1.59 -3.66
N LEU A 161 8.95 -1.95 -3.27
CA LEU A 161 9.48 -3.29 -3.48
C LEU A 161 8.59 -4.37 -2.86
N ALA A 162 8.09 -4.14 -1.64
CA ALA A 162 7.16 -5.07 -0.99
C ALA A 162 5.85 -5.22 -1.77
N VAL A 163 5.27 -4.13 -2.27
CA VAL A 163 4.06 -4.16 -3.09
C VAL A 163 4.32 -4.88 -4.42
N SER A 164 5.44 -4.59 -5.08
CA SER A 164 5.84 -5.28 -6.32
C SER A 164 5.96 -6.78 -6.09
N ARG A 165 6.59 -7.20 -4.98
CA ARG A 165 6.67 -8.63 -4.62
C ARG A 165 5.29 -9.26 -4.44
N VAL A 166 4.34 -8.58 -3.80
CA VAL A 166 2.98 -9.10 -3.64
C VAL A 166 2.29 -9.31 -4.99
N ILE A 167 2.41 -8.34 -5.90
CA ILE A 167 1.81 -8.42 -7.24
C ILE A 167 2.40 -9.59 -8.02
N PHE A 168 3.72 -9.71 -8.05
CA PHE A 168 4.41 -10.73 -8.83
C PHE A 168 4.39 -12.12 -8.18
N ASN A 169 4.26 -12.23 -6.84
CA ASN A 169 3.94 -13.49 -6.17
C ASN A 169 2.55 -14.01 -6.60
N TRP A 170 1.56 -13.12 -6.65
CA TRP A 170 0.23 -13.49 -7.16
C TRP A 170 0.32 -13.96 -8.63
N MET A 171 1.13 -13.33 -9.47
CA MET A 171 1.36 -13.79 -10.84
C MET A 171 2.01 -15.19 -10.86
N ASN A 172 2.94 -15.46 -9.96
CA ASN A 172 3.55 -16.78 -9.81
C ASN A 172 2.52 -17.82 -9.34
N GLU A 173 1.75 -17.53 -8.29
CA GLU A 173 0.66 -18.38 -7.79
C GLU A 173 -0.38 -18.72 -8.87
N LYS A 174 -0.68 -17.75 -9.73
CA LYS A 174 -1.62 -17.92 -10.88
C LYS A 174 -0.94 -18.50 -12.12
N LYS A 175 0.32 -18.91 -12.02
CA LYS A 175 1.09 -19.56 -13.11
C LYS A 175 1.33 -18.66 -14.33
N TYR A 176 1.37 -17.34 -14.13
CA TYR A 176 1.85 -16.40 -15.15
C TYR A 176 3.38 -16.31 -15.19
N LEU A 177 4.07 -16.66 -14.09
CA LEU A 177 5.52 -16.68 -13.94
C LEU A 177 5.95 -17.94 -13.20
N LYS A 178 7.17 -18.42 -13.47
CA LYS A 178 7.79 -19.50 -12.70
C LYS A 178 8.29 -19.02 -11.35
N GLU A 179 8.83 -17.81 -11.32
CA GLU A 179 9.39 -17.19 -10.12
C GLU A 179 9.12 -15.69 -10.11
N ASN A 180 9.25 -15.09 -8.95
CA ASN A 180 9.03 -13.66 -8.78
C ASN A 180 10.32 -12.89 -9.14
N PRO A 181 10.33 -12.04 -10.20
CA PRO A 181 11.52 -11.30 -10.62
C PRO A 181 12.01 -10.27 -9.58
N PHE A 182 11.18 -9.92 -8.59
CA PHE A 182 11.57 -9.03 -7.48
C PHE A 182 12.15 -9.78 -6.26
N ALA A 183 12.14 -11.11 -6.25
CA ALA A 183 12.52 -11.90 -5.07
C ALA A 183 13.94 -11.59 -4.58
N ALA A 184 14.91 -11.57 -5.48
CA ALA A 184 16.31 -11.36 -5.17
C ALA A 184 16.72 -9.90 -4.94
N ILE A 185 15.86 -8.91 -5.23
CA ILE A 185 16.21 -7.49 -5.09
C ILE A 185 16.35 -7.13 -3.61
N ALA A 186 17.52 -6.68 -3.19
CA ALA A 186 17.77 -6.31 -1.80
C ALA A 186 17.01 -5.05 -1.37
N LYS A 187 16.57 -5.03 -0.11
CA LYS A 187 16.04 -3.81 0.51
C LYS A 187 17.15 -2.79 0.74
N LYS A 188 16.85 -1.52 0.52
CA LYS A 188 17.77 -0.45 0.91
C LYS A 188 17.84 -0.33 2.43
N LYS A 189 19.05 -0.09 2.95
CA LYS A 189 19.28 0.15 4.38
C LYS A 189 18.46 1.37 4.81
N GLN A 190 17.68 1.20 5.87
CA GLN A 190 16.91 2.30 6.45
C GLN A 190 17.77 2.98 7.52
N GLY A 191 17.73 4.31 7.55
CA GLY A 191 18.24 5.08 8.70
C GLY A 191 17.44 4.77 9.97
N ALA A 192 17.83 5.37 11.07
CA ALA A 192 17.10 5.24 12.34
C ALA A 192 15.61 5.51 12.13
N LYS A 193 14.77 4.57 12.58
CA LYS A 193 13.30 4.69 12.42
C LYS A 193 12.81 5.97 13.05
N THR A 194 11.80 6.54 12.40
CA THR A 194 11.10 7.75 12.81
C THR A 194 10.92 7.80 14.32
N ARG A 195 11.40 8.86 14.86
CA ARG A 195 11.37 9.20 16.24
C ARG A 195 9.93 9.35 16.71
N VAL A 196 9.58 8.71 17.81
CA VAL A 196 8.40 9.07 18.61
C VAL A 196 8.60 10.54 19.02
N MET A 197 7.58 11.37 18.74
CA MET A 197 7.68 12.81 19.00
C MET A 197 6.80 13.17 20.19
N ASP A 198 7.43 13.58 21.31
CA ASP A 198 6.71 14.26 22.38
C ASP A 198 6.63 15.77 22.09
N ILE A 199 5.44 16.33 22.24
CA ILE A 199 5.24 17.77 22.13
C ILE A 199 5.51 18.37 23.51
N GLU A 200 6.43 19.31 23.58
CA GLU A 200 6.80 20.01 24.81
C GLU A 200 5.57 20.63 25.52
N LYS A 201 5.57 20.66 26.85
CA LYS A 201 4.44 21.19 27.64
C LYS A 201 4.07 22.61 27.23
N ALA A 202 5.06 23.46 26.93
CA ALA A 202 4.86 24.84 26.48
C ALA A 202 4.11 24.89 25.13
N ASP A 203 4.51 24.08 24.14
CA ASP A 203 3.85 24.00 22.84
C ASP A 203 2.44 23.45 22.97
N ARG A 204 2.22 22.42 23.82
CA ARG A 204 0.87 21.89 24.09
C ARG A 204 -0.04 22.95 24.70
N LYS A 205 0.47 23.78 25.63
CA LYS A 205 -0.27 24.90 26.21
C LYS A 205 -0.65 25.93 25.15
N LYS A 206 0.31 26.33 24.31
CA LYS A 206 0.12 27.27 23.21
C LYS A 206 -0.93 26.80 22.21
N ILE A 207 -0.88 25.51 21.81
CA ILE A 207 -1.87 24.91 20.92
C ILE A 207 -3.26 24.92 21.55
N ARG A 208 -3.37 24.51 22.82
CA ARG A 208 -4.62 24.50 23.58
C ARG A 208 -5.25 25.89 23.68
N GLU A 209 -4.48 26.89 24.07
CA GLU A 209 -4.96 28.27 24.23
C GLU A 209 -5.44 28.87 22.91
N TYR A 210 -4.74 28.59 21.81
CA TYR A 210 -5.15 29.04 20.50
C TYR A 210 -6.45 28.36 20.04
N LEU A 211 -6.48 27.02 20.08
CA LEU A 211 -7.62 26.25 19.57
C LEU A 211 -8.89 26.43 20.41
N SER A 212 -8.77 26.56 21.73
CA SER A 212 -9.93 26.80 22.60
C SER A 212 -10.66 28.11 22.26
N LYS A 213 -9.96 29.11 21.72
CA LYS A 213 -10.51 30.40 21.33
C LYS A 213 -10.90 30.48 19.85
N LYS A 214 -10.15 29.83 18.96
CA LYS A 214 -10.27 30.01 17.51
C LYS A 214 -11.04 28.89 16.80
N ASN A 215 -10.96 27.65 17.26
CA ASN A 215 -11.65 26.51 16.66
C ASN A 215 -11.93 25.44 17.72
N ARG A 216 -13.01 25.59 18.42
CA ARG A 216 -13.43 24.70 19.50
C ARG A 216 -13.67 23.25 19.03
N PRO A 217 -14.29 22.99 17.87
CA PRO A 217 -14.40 21.64 17.35
C PRO A 217 -13.04 20.99 17.04
N TYR A 218 -12.10 21.72 16.46
CA TYR A 218 -10.77 21.17 16.21
C TYR A 218 -9.98 20.94 17.52
N TYR A 219 -10.24 21.74 18.55
CA TYR A 219 -9.76 21.45 19.90
C TYR A 219 -10.26 20.09 20.40
N GLY A 220 -11.53 19.76 20.13
CA GLY A 220 -12.07 18.42 20.39
C GLY A 220 -11.32 17.30 19.68
N ILE A 221 -10.99 17.49 18.39
CA ILE A 221 -10.17 16.55 17.61
C ILE A 221 -8.80 16.32 18.29
N MET A 222 -8.17 17.41 18.74
CA MET A 222 -6.90 17.36 19.47
C MET A 222 -7.02 16.55 20.77
N MET A 223 -8.09 16.80 21.54
CA MET A 223 -8.35 16.11 22.82
C MET A 223 -8.56 14.59 22.61
N PHE A 224 -9.31 14.18 21.57
CA PHE A 224 -9.45 12.76 21.22
C PHE A 224 -8.12 12.13 20.81
N ALA A 225 -7.26 12.84 20.09
CA ALA A 225 -5.94 12.32 19.73
C ALA A 225 -5.04 12.13 20.94
N PHE A 226 -5.03 13.09 21.86
CA PHE A 226 -4.14 13.09 23.03
C PHE A 226 -4.65 12.18 24.14
N HIS A 227 -5.91 12.33 24.57
CA HIS A 227 -6.46 11.65 25.74
C HIS A 227 -7.05 10.27 25.45
N SER A 228 -7.80 10.16 24.34
CA SER A 228 -8.39 8.86 23.93
C SER A 228 -7.48 8.06 23.02
N LEU A 229 -6.30 8.58 22.70
CA LEU A 229 -5.28 7.96 21.85
C LEU A 229 -5.82 7.49 20.49
N LEU A 230 -6.77 8.24 19.92
CA LEU A 230 -7.38 7.89 18.63
C LEU A 230 -6.51 8.31 17.44
N ARG A 231 -6.50 7.47 16.41
CA ARG A 231 -5.85 7.81 15.15
C ARG A 231 -6.68 8.84 14.36
N PRO A 232 -6.06 9.70 13.52
CA PRO A 232 -6.81 10.70 12.73
C PRO A 232 -7.97 10.11 11.93
N LYS A 233 -7.78 8.92 11.36
CA LYS A 233 -8.84 8.22 10.64
C LYS A 233 -9.98 7.80 11.57
N GLU A 234 -9.69 7.27 12.74
CA GLU A 234 -10.68 6.88 13.73
C GLU A 234 -11.51 8.09 14.19
N ILE A 235 -10.84 9.21 14.49
CA ILE A 235 -11.51 10.48 14.87
C ILE A 235 -12.49 10.93 13.78
N SER A 236 -12.08 10.85 12.50
CA SER A 236 -12.93 11.27 11.38
C SER A 236 -14.17 10.41 11.17
N TYR A 237 -14.29 9.28 11.84
CA TYR A 237 -15.44 8.37 11.76
C TYR A 237 -16.30 8.35 13.02
N ILE A 238 -15.93 9.08 14.07
CA ILE A 238 -16.75 9.15 15.30
C ILE A 238 -18.11 9.73 14.97
N LYS A 239 -19.15 8.99 15.27
CA LYS A 239 -20.54 9.47 15.24
C LYS A 239 -21.00 9.87 16.63
N ILE A 240 -21.98 10.76 16.71
CA ILE A 240 -22.58 11.16 17.99
C ILE A 240 -23.09 9.95 18.75
N GLY A 241 -23.71 8.98 18.06
CA GLY A 241 -24.19 7.74 18.66
C GLY A 241 -23.10 6.74 19.08
N ASP A 242 -21.83 6.97 18.74
CA ASP A 242 -20.70 6.16 19.19
C ASP A 242 -20.16 6.62 20.58
N ILE A 243 -20.70 7.73 21.12
CA ILE A 243 -20.25 8.35 22.36
C ILE A 243 -21.18 7.95 23.50
N ASP A 244 -20.65 7.26 24.49
CA ASP A 244 -21.35 6.95 25.75
C ASP A 244 -20.71 7.76 26.89
N LEU A 245 -21.29 8.90 27.20
CA LEU A 245 -20.79 9.77 28.28
C LEU A 245 -21.06 9.20 29.69
N LYS A 246 -22.02 8.28 29.84
CA LYS A 246 -22.25 7.61 31.13
C LYS A 246 -21.16 6.60 31.45
N LYS A 247 -20.76 5.83 30.43
CA LYS A 247 -19.65 4.88 30.54
C LYS A 247 -18.29 5.52 30.26
N GLN A 248 -18.26 6.78 29.86
CA GLN A 248 -17.06 7.52 29.50
C GLN A 248 -16.20 6.81 28.42
N VAL A 249 -16.86 6.35 27.36
CA VAL A 249 -16.18 5.67 26.24
C VAL A 249 -16.69 6.16 24.90
N VAL A 250 -15.82 6.09 23.91
CA VAL A 250 -16.17 6.21 22.49
C VAL A 250 -15.93 4.87 21.80
N ILE A 251 -16.92 4.43 21.01
CA ILE A 251 -16.87 3.18 20.26
C ILE A 251 -16.09 3.41 18.96
N VAL A 252 -14.95 2.74 18.81
CA VAL A 252 -14.18 2.69 17.56
C VAL A 252 -14.53 1.39 16.84
N ARG A 253 -15.29 1.49 15.77
CA ARG A 253 -15.77 0.32 15.02
C ARG A 253 -14.65 -0.41 14.30
N GLY A 254 -14.67 -1.73 14.26
CA GLY A 254 -13.67 -2.58 13.60
C GLY A 254 -13.52 -2.29 12.09
N SER A 255 -14.58 -1.83 11.42
CA SER A 255 -14.51 -1.40 10.01
C SER A 255 -13.59 -0.21 9.78
N VAL A 256 -13.34 0.60 10.81
CA VAL A 256 -12.47 1.79 10.77
C VAL A 256 -11.13 1.53 11.43
N ALA A 257 -11.13 0.79 12.53
CA ALA A 257 -9.94 0.45 13.30
C ALA A 257 -8.89 -0.28 12.44
N LYS A 258 -7.61 0.03 12.63
CA LYS A 258 -6.53 -0.59 11.85
C LYS A 258 -6.47 -2.11 12.05
N ASN A 259 -6.76 -2.57 13.26
CA ASN A 259 -6.66 -3.98 13.67
C ASN A 259 -7.95 -4.77 13.49
N HIS A 260 -8.98 -4.22 12.82
CA HIS A 260 -10.27 -4.84 12.51
C HIS A 260 -11.14 -5.25 13.74
N HIS A 261 -10.78 -4.83 14.94
CA HIS A 261 -11.56 -5.08 16.14
C HIS A 261 -12.29 -3.82 16.59
N THR A 262 -13.57 -3.97 16.98
CA THR A 262 -14.28 -2.91 17.67
C THR A 262 -13.71 -2.75 19.06
N ARG A 263 -13.39 -1.52 19.46
CA ARG A 263 -12.83 -1.21 20.78
C ARG A 263 -13.53 -0.01 21.42
N PHE A 264 -13.38 0.09 22.71
CA PHE A 264 -13.86 1.21 23.50
C PHE A 264 -12.66 2.06 23.93
N ALA A 265 -12.58 3.30 23.43
CA ALA A 265 -11.53 4.21 23.85
C ALA A 265 -12.06 5.10 24.99
N PRO A 266 -11.25 5.40 26.02
CA PRO A 266 -11.71 6.16 27.17
C PRO A 266 -11.98 7.62 26.83
N ILE A 267 -12.96 8.22 27.49
CA ILE A 267 -13.26 9.66 27.50
C ILE A 267 -13.00 10.18 28.92
N PRO A 268 -11.84 10.76 29.23
CA PRO A 268 -11.59 11.35 30.55
C PRO A 268 -12.52 12.51 30.88
N ASP A 269 -12.70 12.78 32.16
CA ASP A 269 -13.60 13.84 32.67
C ASP A 269 -13.37 15.20 32.00
N VAL A 270 -12.11 15.55 31.76
CA VAL A 270 -11.70 16.79 31.10
C VAL A 270 -12.31 16.98 29.69
N MET A 271 -12.82 15.93 29.08
CA MET A 271 -13.42 15.97 27.74
C MET A 271 -14.96 16.03 27.77
N ILE A 272 -15.59 15.69 28.88
CA ILE A 272 -17.05 15.51 28.96
C ILE A 272 -17.80 16.78 28.58
N ASP A 273 -17.45 17.90 29.19
CA ASP A 273 -18.15 19.16 28.94
C ASP A 273 -17.89 19.70 27.54
N LEU A 274 -16.66 19.54 27.03
CA LEU A 274 -16.34 19.86 25.66
C LEU A 274 -17.20 19.05 24.66
N ILE A 275 -17.36 17.75 24.89
CA ILE A 275 -18.16 16.90 24.01
C ILE A 275 -19.64 17.29 24.07
N LYS A 276 -20.17 17.58 25.27
CA LYS A 276 -21.54 18.08 25.44
C LYS A 276 -21.74 19.39 24.69
N GLU A 277 -20.80 20.34 24.81
CA GLU A 277 -20.80 21.61 24.10
C GLU A 277 -20.87 21.39 22.59
N LEU A 278 -19.96 20.59 22.02
CA LEU A 278 -19.91 20.30 20.60
C LEU A 278 -21.22 19.68 20.08
N ILE A 279 -21.85 18.78 20.85
CA ILE A 279 -23.11 18.16 20.45
C ILE A 279 -24.25 19.17 20.50
N LYS A 280 -24.26 20.10 21.49
CA LYS A 280 -25.29 21.15 21.64
C LYS A 280 -25.23 22.23 20.56
N GLU A 281 -24.08 22.44 19.89
CA GLU A 281 -23.95 23.38 18.77
C GLU A 281 -24.92 23.05 17.60
N VAL A 282 -25.48 21.83 17.59
CA VAL A 282 -26.40 21.38 16.55
C VAL A 282 -27.83 21.38 17.09
N TYR A 283 -28.74 22.12 16.44
CA TYR A 283 -30.15 22.28 16.86
C TYR A 283 -30.87 20.94 17.07
N VAL A 284 -30.60 19.93 16.22
CA VAL A 284 -31.13 18.55 16.36
C VAL A 284 -30.01 17.53 16.11
N PRO A 285 -29.29 17.14 17.15
CA PRO A 285 -28.20 16.16 16.97
C PRO A 285 -28.78 14.78 16.65
N ARG A 286 -28.36 14.19 15.53
CA ARG A 286 -28.75 12.84 15.12
C ARG A 286 -27.64 11.84 15.45
N LYS A 287 -27.98 10.69 16.02
CA LYS A 287 -27.02 9.64 16.40
C LYS A 287 -26.10 9.17 15.25
N ASN A 288 -26.58 9.22 14.00
CA ASN A 288 -25.80 8.83 12.82
C ASN A 288 -24.91 9.93 12.25
N TRP A 289 -24.98 11.17 12.76
CA TRP A 289 -24.11 12.26 12.35
C TRP A 289 -22.70 12.08 12.90
N TYR A 290 -21.73 12.53 12.11
CA TYR A 290 -20.34 12.58 12.55
C TYR A 290 -20.11 13.72 13.52
N LEU A 291 -19.31 13.49 14.55
CA LEU A 291 -18.96 14.52 15.54
C LEU A 291 -18.14 15.66 14.90
N PHE A 292 -17.36 15.33 13.85
CA PHE A 292 -16.51 16.27 13.12
C PHE A 292 -16.81 16.17 11.62
N SER A 293 -17.61 17.09 11.09
CA SER A 293 -18.21 16.96 9.77
C SER A 293 -17.82 18.06 8.78
N ASP A 294 -18.21 19.30 9.03
CA ASP A 294 -18.11 20.40 8.07
C ASP A 294 -16.68 21.01 7.96
N SER A 295 -16.55 22.11 7.22
CA SER A 295 -15.28 22.83 7.07
C SER A 295 -14.73 23.39 8.38
N SER A 296 -15.59 23.64 9.36
CA SER A 296 -15.26 24.10 10.72
C SER A 296 -15.15 22.95 11.72
N PHE A 297 -15.26 21.71 11.25
CA PHE A 297 -15.26 20.47 12.05
C PHE A 297 -16.44 20.37 13.04
N ARG A 298 -17.56 21.04 12.78
CA ARG A 298 -18.79 20.92 13.57
C ARG A 298 -19.50 19.61 13.28
N PRO A 299 -20.35 19.14 14.20
CA PRO A 299 -21.13 17.92 13.96
C PRO A 299 -22.04 18.04 12.73
N GLY A 300 -22.20 16.96 11.97
CA GLY A 300 -23.04 16.95 10.78
C GLY A 300 -23.08 15.63 10.02
N PRO A 301 -23.86 15.57 8.92
CA PRO A 301 -24.15 14.33 8.21
C PRO A 301 -23.00 13.79 7.36
N LYS A 302 -22.05 14.62 6.94
CA LYS A 302 -20.97 14.25 6.03
C LYS A 302 -19.68 13.97 6.79
N ARG A 303 -19.05 12.82 6.52
CA ARG A 303 -17.76 12.50 7.11
C ARG A 303 -16.66 13.41 6.56
N ARG A 304 -15.86 13.96 7.44
CA ARG A 304 -14.64 14.69 7.09
C ARG A 304 -13.49 13.72 6.81
N ASP A 305 -12.70 13.95 5.76
CA ASP A 305 -11.52 13.13 5.49
C ASP A 305 -10.41 13.45 6.50
N SER A 306 -9.73 12.40 7.00
CA SER A 306 -8.62 12.57 7.94
C SER A 306 -7.45 13.40 7.39
N ARG A 307 -7.31 13.50 6.06
CA ARG A 307 -6.31 14.38 5.42
C ARG A 307 -6.58 15.87 5.67
N GLU A 308 -7.84 16.22 5.89
CA GLU A 308 -8.22 17.61 6.19
C GLU A 308 -7.88 17.97 7.63
N ILE A 309 -7.95 16.99 8.54
CA ILE A 309 -7.44 17.15 9.91
C ILE A 309 -5.92 17.44 9.85
N ALA A 310 -5.17 16.70 9.03
CA ALA A 310 -3.74 16.91 8.88
C ALA A 310 -3.39 18.23 8.18
N ARG A 311 -4.21 18.67 7.22
CA ARG A 311 -4.05 19.98 6.54
C ARG A 311 -4.24 21.12 7.52
N TYR A 312 -5.34 21.13 8.25
CA TYR A 312 -5.60 22.16 9.28
C TYR A 312 -4.46 22.20 10.32
N TRP A 313 -3.94 21.02 10.73
CA TRP A 313 -2.79 20.96 11.61
C TRP A 313 -1.54 21.61 11.00
N SER A 314 -1.29 21.41 9.72
CA SER A 314 -0.15 22.04 9.03
C SER A 314 -0.24 23.57 9.07
N ASP A 315 -1.44 24.12 8.84
CA ASP A 315 -1.70 25.55 8.88
C ASP A 315 -1.55 26.09 10.33
N LEU A 316 -2.13 25.39 11.29
CA LEU A 316 -2.00 25.70 12.72
C LEU A 316 -0.52 25.71 13.17
N ARG A 317 0.23 24.68 12.77
CA ARG A 317 1.67 24.58 13.08
C ARG A 317 2.44 25.78 12.55
N SER A 318 2.17 26.20 11.33
CA SER A 318 2.77 27.38 10.72
C SER A 318 2.38 28.66 11.48
N THR A 319 1.10 28.83 11.79
CA THR A 319 0.57 29.97 12.55
C THR A 319 1.22 30.10 13.93
N LEU A 320 1.39 28.99 14.63
CA LEU A 320 1.98 28.95 15.96
C LEU A 320 3.51 28.83 15.93
N ARG A 321 4.15 28.83 14.76
CA ARG A 321 5.60 28.68 14.58
C ARG A 321 6.18 27.47 15.31
N LEU A 322 5.48 26.33 15.28
CA LEU A 322 5.94 25.08 15.88
C LEU A 322 6.97 24.39 14.97
N LYS A 323 7.80 23.53 15.55
CA LYS A 323 8.80 22.72 14.82
C LYS A 323 8.11 21.87 13.73
N LYS A 324 8.74 21.74 12.55
CA LYS A 324 8.21 20.99 11.39
C LYS A 324 7.95 19.51 11.70
N GLU A 325 8.71 18.96 12.63
CA GLU A 325 8.62 17.57 13.08
C GLU A 325 7.35 17.29 13.89
N ILE A 326 6.73 18.33 14.48
CA ILE A 326 5.49 18.21 15.25
C ILE A 326 4.34 18.02 14.27
N GLN A 327 3.95 16.77 14.01
CA GLN A 327 2.83 16.41 13.17
C GLN A 327 1.57 16.18 14.02
N PHE A 328 0.39 16.14 13.41
CA PHE A 328 -0.85 15.83 14.14
C PHE A 328 -0.75 14.54 14.96
N TYR A 329 -0.09 13.52 14.41
CA TYR A 329 0.12 12.25 15.09
C TYR A 329 0.97 12.36 16.37
N SER A 330 1.80 13.40 16.48
CA SER A 330 2.59 13.67 17.68
C SER A 330 1.74 13.96 18.93
N LEU A 331 0.47 14.37 18.75
CA LEU A 331 -0.48 14.49 19.85
C LEU A 331 -0.76 13.14 20.52
N ARG A 332 -0.98 12.12 19.72
CA ARG A 332 -1.18 10.75 20.20
C ARG A 332 0.10 10.20 20.83
N ASP A 333 1.27 10.46 20.20
CA ASP A 333 2.55 10.07 20.76
C ASP A 333 2.75 10.68 22.14
N SER A 334 2.46 11.98 22.30
CA SER A 334 2.54 12.69 23.58
C SER A 334 1.54 12.15 24.61
N GLY A 335 0.33 11.78 24.19
CA GLY A 335 -0.66 11.15 25.07
C GLY A 335 -0.20 9.79 25.59
N ILE A 336 0.39 8.96 24.73
CA ILE A 336 0.98 7.67 25.11
C ILE A 336 2.14 7.86 26.10
N ILE A 337 3.03 8.81 25.84
CA ILE A 337 4.16 9.14 26.73
C ILE A 337 3.66 9.64 28.09
N GLN A 338 2.62 10.50 28.08
CA GLN A 338 2.01 11.00 29.31
C GLN A 338 1.43 9.87 30.17
N MET A 339 0.68 8.92 29.56
CA MET A 339 0.16 7.77 30.28
C MET A 339 1.25 6.92 30.95
N ILE A 340 2.41 6.78 30.28
CA ILE A 340 3.56 6.07 30.86
C ILE A 340 4.14 6.84 32.04
N ARG A 341 4.27 8.18 31.92
CA ARG A 341 4.73 9.06 33.02
C ARG A 341 3.78 9.07 34.21
N ASP A 342 2.47 8.92 33.93
CA ASP A 342 1.43 8.81 34.97
C ASP A 342 1.41 7.41 35.61
N GLY A 343 2.42 6.55 35.34
CA GLY A 343 2.60 5.25 35.98
C GLY A 343 1.78 4.10 35.39
N ARG A 344 1.13 4.29 34.25
CA ARG A 344 0.41 3.19 33.57
C ARG A 344 1.38 2.14 33.04
N SER A 345 1.08 0.85 33.27
CA SER A 345 1.91 -0.23 32.77
C SER A 345 1.97 -0.25 31.24
N PRO A 346 3.07 -0.73 30.64
CA PRO A 346 3.18 -0.83 29.17
C PRO A 346 2.05 -1.65 28.55
N LYS A 347 1.50 -2.65 29.25
CA LYS A 347 0.34 -3.45 28.79
C LYS A 347 -0.92 -2.60 28.74
N GLN A 348 -1.23 -1.84 29.79
CA GLN A 348 -2.38 -0.93 29.81
C GLN A 348 -2.31 0.11 28.70
N VAL A 349 -1.11 0.66 28.48
CA VAL A 349 -0.89 1.63 27.38
C VAL A 349 -1.02 0.98 26.02
N MET A 350 -0.53 -0.25 25.84
CA MET A 350 -0.70 -1.02 24.61
C MET A 350 -2.18 -1.21 24.27
N GLU A 351 -2.98 -1.62 25.24
CA GLU A 351 -4.42 -1.83 25.10
C GLU A 351 -5.16 -0.53 24.78
N ALA A 352 -4.91 0.55 25.55
CA ALA A 352 -5.53 1.86 25.33
C ALA A 352 -5.17 2.45 23.96
N ALA A 353 -3.92 2.30 23.52
CA ALA A 353 -3.45 2.77 22.22
C ALA A 353 -3.79 1.82 21.07
N ASP A 354 -4.37 0.64 21.30
CA ASP A 354 -4.62 -0.38 20.27
C ASP A 354 -3.35 -0.67 19.44
N HIS A 355 -2.25 -0.96 20.14
CA HIS A 355 -1.02 -1.42 19.51
C HIS A 355 -1.07 -2.93 19.30
N SER A 356 -0.65 -3.39 18.12
CA SER A 356 -0.67 -4.81 17.75
C SER A 356 0.39 -5.64 18.50
N SER A 357 1.36 -4.99 19.13
CA SER A 357 2.37 -5.67 19.95
C SER A 357 2.98 -4.73 20.99
N ILE A 358 3.56 -5.33 22.03
CA ILE A 358 4.21 -4.60 23.13
C ILE A 358 5.49 -3.87 22.66
N GLU A 359 6.16 -4.38 21.64
CA GLU A 359 7.37 -3.76 21.06
C GLU A 359 7.08 -2.36 20.51
N ILE A 360 5.86 -2.14 20.03
CA ILE A 360 5.43 -0.81 19.58
C ILE A 360 5.37 0.13 20.77
N THR A 361 4.80 -0.30 21.90
CA THR A 361 4.68 0.49 23.13
C THR A 361 6.05 0.74 23.78
N ASN A 362 6.95 -0.24 23.77
CA ASN A 362 8.29 -0.11 24.35
C ASN A 362 9.14 1.01 23.74
N LYS A 363 8.83 1.47 22.53
CA LYS A 363 9.47 2.64 21.93
C LYS A 363 9.14 3.93 22.69
N TYR A 364 7.90 4.04 23.18
CA TYR A 364 7.43 5.18 23.97
C TYR A 364 7.98 5.12 25.39
N VAL A 365 8.10 3.94 25.97
CA VAL A 365 8.73 3.74 27.30
C VAL A 365 10.17 4.26 27.30
N LYS A 366 10.93 3.95 26.22
CA LYS A 366 12.30 4.46 26.08
C LYS A 366 12.39 5.99 26.03
N VAL A 367 11.40 6.64 25.39
CA VAL A 367 11.34 8.11 25.30
C VAL A 367 10.94 8.71 26.64
N ALA A 368 9.89 8.16 27.29
CA ALA A 368 9.41 8.64 28.58
C ALA A 368 10.50 8.59 29.65
N ARG A 369 11.30 7.52 29.70
CA ARG A 369 12.42 7.36 30.66
C ARG A 369 13.58 8.32 30.41
N LYS A 370 14.00 8.53 29.16
CA LYS A 370 15.12 9.44 28.85
C LYS A 370 14.91 10.86 29.32
N GLU A 371 13.68 11.30 29.48
CA GLU A 371 13.38 12.65 29.99
C GLU A 371 13.27 12.66 31.52
N SER A 372 12.75 11.57 32.14
CA SER A 372 12.78 11.46 33.61
C SER A 372 14.19 11.37 34.17
N ASP A 373 15.12 10.71 33.45
CA ASP A 373 16.53 10.63 33.86
C ASP A 373 17.25 12.00 33.76
N ARG A 374 16.82 12.89 32.86
CA ARG A 374 17.32 14.26 32.76
C ARG A 374 16.82 15.17 33.90
N ASP A 375 15.56 14.95 34.34
CA ASP A 375 14.97 15.70 35.44
C ASP A 375 15.54 15.28 36.83
N ILE A 376 16.18 14.10 36.90
CA ILE A 376 16.84 13.59 38.13
C ILE A 376 18.31 14.11 38.23
N ILE A 377 18.92 14.48 37.09
CA ILE A 377 20.34 14.89 37.04
C ILE A 377 20.49 16.44 37.13
N ASN A 378 19.40 17.19 36.99
CA ASN A 378 19.32 18.65 37.17
C ASN A 378 18.60 19.01 38.47
#